data_83375808bc29809e9503b8a15d6116c8
#
_entry.id   83375808bc29809e9503b8a15d6116c8
#
_cell.length_a   1.000
_cell.length_b   1.000
_cell.length_c   1.000
_cell.angle_alpha   90.00
_cell.angle_beta   90.00
_cell.angle_gamma   90.00
#
_symmetry.space_group_name_H-M   'P 1'
#
loop_
_entity.id
_entity.type
_entity.pdbx_description
1 polymer ?
#
loop_
_entity_poly.entity_id
_entity_poly.type
_entity_poly.pdbx_seq_one_letter_code
_entity_poly.pdbx_strand_id
1 'polypeptide(L)'
;MAQAKLTPQQLQEAINLKAQYETVTKASEATGIPVETLRHRMAAAVRQGYQSGNGQTFELSLKERIQQLESLLRVQQSQQLDAEFVKSKIIKLKEQPVTIPKWLISRKTSSKNAGIPTLFASDWHWGEVVDPKQIGGVNEFNLEIAQNRAKLMITKAIDLLQNHIAHNKYEGIVFALGGDMSTGDIHEELMATNEKEVMPTILDMFGILIWCIDTLAKEFGNVFV
;
A
#
# COMPACT_ATOMS: atom_id res chain seq x y z
N MET A 1 40.10 -0.67 -39.94
CA MET A 1 38.72 -0.59 -40.46
C MET A 1 37.75 -0.97 -39.33
N ALA A 2 36.86 -0.09 -38.96
CA ALA A 2 35.88 -0.39 -37.91
C ALA A 2 34.89 -1.44 -38.45
N GLN A 3 34.76 -2.58 -37.78
CA GLN A 3 33.74 -3.58 -38.11
C GLN A 3 32.36 -2.96 -37.91
N ALA A 4 31.54 -2.99 -38.96
CA ALA A 4 30.15 -2.51 -38.89
C ALA A 4 29.40 -3.27 -37.79
N LYS A 5 28.74 -2.54 -36.91
CA LYS A 5 27.88 -3.14 -35.85
C LYS A 5 26.78 -3.99 -36.49
N LEU A 6 26.64 -5.23 -36.06
CA LEU A 6 25.58 -6.12 -36.50
C LEU A 6 24.20 -5.59 -36.03
N THR A 7 23.26 -5.63 -36.94
CA THR A 7 21.86 -5.22 -36.59
C THR A 7 21.13 -6.33 -35.84
N PRO A 8 20.12 -6.00 -35.01
CA PRO A 8 19.28 -7.01 -34.33
C PRO A 8 18.65 -8.02 -35.28
N GLN A 9 18.24 -7.57 -36.48
CA GLN A 9 17.67 -8.45 -37.51
C GLN A 9 18.72 -9.48 -38.01
N GLN A 10 19.97 -9.08 -38.27
CA GLN A 10 21.03 -9.98 -38.70
C GLN A 10 21.39 -11.01 -37.63
N LEU A 11 21.26 -10.65 -36.34
CA LEU A 11 21.50 -11.56 -35.21
C LEU A 11 20.38 -12.58 -35.07
N GLN A 12 19.15 -12.14 -35.19
CA GLN A 12 17.96 -13.03 -35.11
C GLN A 12 17.92 -14.01 -36.30
N GLU A 13 18.21 -13.50 -37.53
CA GLU A 13 18.30 -14.33 -38.73
C GLU A 13 19.35 -15.42 -38.57
N ALA A 14 20.54 -15.08 -38.08
CA ALA A 14 21.60 -16.04 -37.85
C ALA A 14 21.25 -17.15 -36.88
N ILE A 15 20.50 -16.86 -35.79
CA ILE A 15 20.03 -17.86 -34.83
C ILE A 15 18.94 -18.73 -35.45
N ASN A 16 18.04 -18.17 -36.24
CA ASN A 16 16.99 -18.93 -36.92
C ASN A 16 17.61 -19.89 -37.96
N LEU A 17 18.60 -19.42 -38.72
CA LEU A 17 19.32 -20.28 -39.64
C LEU A 17 20.09 -21.39 -38.93
N LYS A 18 20.66 -21.13 -37.74
CA LYS A 18 21.29 -22.16 -36.92
C LYS A 18 20.32 -23.25 -36.48
N ALA A 19 19.06 -22.89 -36.21
CA ALA A 19 18.01 -23.86 -35.83
C ALA A 19 17.46 -24.64 -37.02
N GLN A 20 17.44 -24.01 -38.21
CA GLN A 20 16.84 -24.60 -39.40
C GLN A 20 17.79 -25.55 -40.12
N TYR A 21 19.12 -25.29 -40.07
CA TYR A 21 20.11 -26.09 -40.75
C TYR A 21 21.07 -26.77 -39.76
N GLU A 22 21.36 -28.06 -40.00
CA GLU A 22 22.24 -28.86 -39.14
C GLU A 22 23.67 -28.34 -39.06
N THR A 23 24.15 -27.69 -40.15
CA THR A 23 25.52 -27.17 -40.24
C THR A 23 25.55 -25.78 -40.81
N VAL A 24 26.55 -24.99 -40.41
CA VAL A 24 26.76 -23.62 -40.92
C VAL A 24 27.04 -23.62 -42.43
N THR A 25 27.65 -24.70 -42.94
CA THR A 25 27.92 -24.87 -44.36
C THR A 25 26.63 -25.00 -45.17
N LYS A 26 25.68 -25.86 -44.74
CA LYS A 26 24.37 -25.96 -45.38
C LYS A 26 23.61 -24.66 -45.34
N ALA A 27 23.68 -23.92 -44.23
CA ALA A 27 23.06 -22.60 -44.11
C ALA A 27 23.69 -21.57 -45.09
N SER A 28 25.00 -21.62 -45.27
CA SER A 28 25.72 -20.77 -46.21
C SER A 28 25.34 -21.05 -47.65
N GLU A 29 25.23 -22.33 -48.03
CA GLU A 29 24.83 -22.77 -49.38
C GLU A 29 23.38 -22.30 -49.69
N ALA A 30 22.49 -22.41 -48.72
CA ALA A 30 21.09 -22.03 -48.89
C ALA A 30 20.84 -20.51 -48.95
N THR A 31 21.65 -19.73 -48.22
CA THR A 31 21.46 -18.26 -48.11
C THR A 31 22.42 -17.42 -48.92
N GLY A 32 23.49 -18.03 -49.47
CA GLY A 32 24.55 -17.31 -50.16
C GLY A 32 25.44 -16.47 -49.25
N ILE A 33 25.26 -16.52 -47.95
CA ILE A 33 26.07 -15.74 -46.98
C ILE A 33 27.36 -16.55 -46.67
N PRO A 34 28.56 -15.94 -46.74
CA PRO A 34 29.82 -16.65 -46.46
C PRO A 34 29.85 -17.30 -45.08
N VAL A 35 30.39 -18.52 -45.01
CA VAL A 35 30.44 -19.36 -43.77
C VAL A 35 30.99 -18.59 -42.57
N GLU A 36 32.09 -17.85 -42.77
CA GLU A 36 32.72 -17.07 -41.70
C GLU A 36 31.84 -15.92 -41.21
N THR A 37 31.06 -15.30 -42.10
CA THR A 37 30.11 -14.25 -41.76
C THR A 37 28.95 -14.84 -40.91
N LEU A 38 28.44 -16.01 -41.30
CA LEU A 38 27.40 -16.70 -40.52
C LEU A 38 27.90 -17.16 -39.16
N ARG A 39 29.12 -17.70 -39.07
CA ARG A 39 29.74 -18.06 -37.78
C ARG A 39 29.86 -16.87 -36.85
N HIS A 40 30.36 -15.73 -37.38
CA HIS A 40 30.49 -14.51 -36.59
C HIS A 40 29.16 -13.98 -36.12
N ARG A 41 28.13 -13.93 -36.97
CA ARG A 41 26.77 -13.52 -36.61
C ARG A 41 26.12 -14.45 -35.60
N MET A 42 26.25 -15.76 -35.77
CA MET A 42 25.74 -16.77 -34.81
C MET A 42 26.41 -16.66 -33.45
N ALA A 43 27.73 -16.50 -33.41
CA ALA A 43 28.47 -16.32 -32.16
C ALA A 43 28.10 -15.02 -31.44
N ALA A 44 27.92 -13.92 -32.20
CA ALA A 44 27.47 -12.65 -31.65
C ALA A 44 26.05 -12.72 -31.12
N ALA A 45 25.15 -13.39 -31.84
CA ALA A 45 23.77 -13.56 -31.43
C ALA A 45 23.64 -14.39 -30.13
N VAL A 46 24.39 -15.48 -30.00
CA VAL A 46 24.44 -16.29 -28.76
C VAL A 46 24.98 -15.47 -27.59
N ARG A 47 26.04 -14.68 -27.77
CA ARG A 47 26.59 -13.80 -26.71
C ARG A 47 25.60 -12.73 -26.25
N GLN A 48 24.72 -12.28 -27.14
CA GLN A 48 23.67 -11.28 -26.82
C GLN A 48 22.36 -11.89 -26.39
N GLY A 49 22.31 -13.23 -26.16
CA GLY A 49 21.13 -13.92 -25.62
C GLY A 49 19.97 -14.18 -26.61
N TYR A 50 20.24 -14.07 -27.92
CA TYR A 50 19.24 -14.39 -28.93
C TYR A 50 18.96 -15.90 -28.94
N GLN A 51 17.69 -16.25 -28.98
CA GLN A 51 17.22 -17.65 -29.04
C GLN A 51 16.53 -17.92 -30.38
N SER A 52 16.62 -19.18 -30.85
CA SER A 52 15.89 -19.64 -32.03
C SER A 52 14.41 -19.73 -31.69
N GLY A 53 13.61 -18.91 -32.29
CA GLY A 53 12.14 -18.94 -32.17
C GLY A 53 11.51 -18.10 -33.28
N ASN A 54 10.32 -18.43 -33.67
CA ASN A 54 9.57 -17.61 -34.63
C ASN A 54 9.53 -16.16 -34.11
N GLY A 55 9.88 -15.18 -34.91
CA GLY A 55 9.88 -13.75 -34.53
C GLY A 55 8.58 -13.27 -33.88
N GLN A 56 7.47 -13.94 -34.12
CA GLN A 56 6.19 -13.74 -33.45
C GLN A 56 6.19 -14.05 -31.95
N THR A 57 6.94 -15.10 -31.52
CA THR A 57 7.04 -15.47 -30.09
C THR A 57 7.86 -14.47 -29.29
N PHE A 58 8.89 -13.89 -29.90
CA PHE A 58 9.70 -12.85 -29.24
C PHE A 58 8.96 -11.50 -29.15
N GLU A 59 8.25 -11.10 -30.20
CA GLU A 59 7.38 -9.91 -30.18
C GLU A 59 6.23 -10.02 -29.17
N LEU A 60 5.63 -11.20 -29.05
CA LEU A 60 4.61 -11.49 -28.06
C LEU A 60 5.17 -11.36 -26.62
N SER A 61 6.37 -11.95 -26.38
CA SER A 61 7.01 -11.88 -25.05
C SER A 61 7.45 -10.45 -24.71
N LEU A 62 7.87 -9.64 -25.67
CA LEU A 62 8.17 -8.22 -25.46
C LEU A 62 6.91 -7.40 -25.17
N LYS A 63 5.82 -7.65 -25.89
CA LYS A 63 4.53 -6.98 -25.64
C LYS A 63 3.99 -7.31 -24.26
N GLU A 64 4.04 -8.58 -23.86
CA GLU A 64 3.66 -9.01 -22.51
C GLU A 64 4.52 -8.33 -21.43
N ARG A 65 5.84 -8.23 -21.67
CA ARG A 65 6.74 -7.55 -20.73
C ARG A 65 6.49 -6.05 -20.63
N ILE A 66 6.18 -5.40 -21.74
CA ILE A 66 5.80 -3.98 -21.78
C ILE A 66 4.50 -3.78 -21.01
N GLN A 67 3.48 -4.62 -21.23
CA GLN A 67 2.22 -4.54 -20.49
C GLN A 67 2.41 -4.74 -18.98
N GLN A 68 3.26 -5.68 -18.58
CA GLN A 68 3.61 -5.87 -17.16
C GLN A 68 4.28 -4.64 -16.56
N LEU A 69 5.26 -4.07 -17.25
CA LEU A 69 5.95 -2.85 -16.80
C LEU A 69 5.02 -1.64 -16.74
N GLU A 70 4.14 -1.48 -17.73
CA GLU A 70 3.14 -0.41 -17.72
C GLU A 70 2.14 -0.57 -16.57
N SER A 71 1.71 -1.80 -16.27
CA SER A 71 0.83 -2.06 -15.13
C SER A 71 1.49 -1.74 -13.80
N LEU A 72 2.75 -2.13 -13.61
CA LEU A 72 3.54 -1.79 -12.43
C LEU A 72 3.76 -0.29 -12.28
N LEU A 73 4.07 0.41 -13.38
CA LEU A 73 4.20 1.87 -13.40
C LEU A 73 2.90 2.57 -13.01
N ARG A 74 1.75 2.11 -13.50
CA ARG A 74 0.43 2.66 -13.13
C ARG A 74 0.14 2.49 -11.65
N VAL A 75 0.42 1.29 -11.09
CA VAL A 75 0.26 1.02 -9.65
C VAL A 75 1.18 1.94 -8.84
N GLN A 76 2.44 2.07 -9.20
CA GLN A 76 3.39 2.93 -8.50
C GLN A 76 3.03 4.43 -8.59
N GLN A 77 2.57 4.89 -9.76
CA GLN A 77 2.09 6.28 -9.93
C GLN A 77 0.83 6.55 -9.11
N SER A 78 -0.12 5.59 -9.04
CA SER A 78 -1.31 5.71 -8.20
C SER A 78 -0.93 5.82 -6.73
N GLN A 79 -0.03 4.97 -6.24
CA GLN A 79 0.45 5.02 -4.86
C GLN A 79 1.16 6.35 -4.52
N GLN A 80 1.97 6.90 -5.43
CA GLN A 80 2.62 8.21 -5.22
C GLN A 80 1.62 9.37 -5.20
N LEU A 81 0.64 9.36 -6.12
CA LEU A 81 -0.42 10.38 -6.15
C LEU A 81 -1.26 10.33 -4.86
N ASP A 82 -1.60 9.14 -4.39
CA ASP A 82 -2.34 8.96 -3.14
C ASP A 82 -1.53 9.45 -1.93
N ALA A 83 -0.23 9.17 -1.88
CA ALA A 83 0.65 9.65 -0.82
C ALA A 83 0.81 11.17 -0.82
N GLU A 84 0.99 11.80 -1.98
CA GLU A 84 1.05 13.27 -2.11
C GLU A 84 -0.29 13.93 -1.78
N PHE A 85 -1.40 13.34 -2.20
CA PHE A 85 -2.73 13.80 -1.86
C PHE A 85 -2.96 13.81 -0.34
N VAL A 86 -2.67 12.68 0.33
CA VAL A 86 -2.80 12.55 1.79
C VAL A 86 -1.88 13.53 2.51
N LYS A 87 -0.59 13.62 2.12
CA LYS A 87 0.34 14.62 2.68
C LYS A 87 -0.19 16.04 2.55
N SER A 88 -0.72 16.40 1.37
CA SER A 88 -1.28 17.74 1.15
C SER A 88 -2.50 18.03 2.04
N LYS A 89 -3.33 17.02 2.30
CA LYS A 89 -4.47 17.13 3.21
C LYS A 89 -4.04 17.28 4.66
N ILE A 90 -3.05 16.48 5.11
CA ILE A 90 -2.49 16.58 6.47
C ILE A 90 -1.86 17.95 6.71
N ILE A 91 -1.08 18.48 5.77
CA ILE A 91 -0.48 19.82 5.87
C ILE A 91 -1.57 20.89 6.00
N LYS A 92 -2.62 20.83 5.16
CA LYS A 92 -3.74 21.79 5.23
C LYS A 92 -4.51 21.71 6.55
N LEU A 93 -4.68 20.49 7.11
CA LEU A 93 -5.29 20.33 8.44
C LEU A 93 -4.45 20.96 9.54
N LYS A 94 -3.11 20.82 9.47
CA LYS A 94 -2.18 21.40 10.44
C LYS A 94 -2.20 22.93 10.42
N GLU A 95 -2.48 23.55 9.27
CA GLU A 95 -2.55 25.01 9.11
C GLU A 95 -3.88 25.61 9.60
N GLN A 96 -4.90 24.80 9.84
CA GLN A 96 -6.19 25.27 10.34
C GLN A 96 -6.11 25.46 11.87
N PRO A 97 -6.42 26.67 12.37
CA PRO A 97 -6.47 26.89 13.82
C PRO A 97 -7.60 26.05 14.44
N VAL A 98 -7.27 25.30 15.47
CA VAL A 98 -8.26 24.53 16.23
C VAL A 98 -9.12 25.50 17.02
N THR A 99 -10.40 25.59 16.68
CA THR A 99 -11.37 26.41 17.42
C THR A 99 -12.08 25.56 18.43
N ILE A 100 -11.87 25.84 19.72
CA ILE A 100 -12.54 25.13 20.80
C ILE A 100 -14.03 25.49 20.80
N PRO A 101 -14.95 24.51 20.71
CA PRO A 101 -16.39 24.78 20.67
C PRO A 101 -16.87 25.43 21.98
N LYS A 102 -17.89 26.30 21.88
CA LYS A 102 -18.45 27.01 23.05
C LYS A 102 -19.00 26.08 24.11
N TRP A 103 -19.57 24.94 23.74
CA TRP A 103 -20.12 23.94 24.67
C TRP A 103 -19.03 23.30 25.54
N LEU A 104 -17.79 23.27 25.08
CA LEU A 104 -16.66 22.74 25.83
C LEU A 104 -16.11 23.76 26.84
N ILE A 105 -16.20 25.07 26.53
CA ILE A 105 -15.66 26.16 27.36
C ILE A 105 -16.70 26.70 28.34
N SER A 106 -17.93 26.88 27.85
CA SER A 106 -19.02 27.55 28.60
C SER A 106 -19.75 26.55 29.48
N ARG A 107 -19.32 26.40 30.73
CA ARG A 107 -20.07 25.66 31.74
C ARG A 107 -21.17 26.55 32.29
N LYS A 108 -22.43 26.18 32.03
CA LYS A 108 -23.52 26.70 32.84
C LYS A 108 -23.38 26.10 34.24
N THR A 109 -23.23 26.95 35.24
CA THR A 109 -22.99 26.60 36.66
C THR A 109 -24.20 25.93 37.33
N SER A 110 -24.87 25.01 36.68
CA SER A 110 -25.93 24.21 37.31
C SER A 110 -25.30 22.95 37.90
N SER A 111 -25.39 22.81 39.19
CA SER A 111 -24.87 21.68 39.97
C SER A 111 -25.47 20.30 39.60
N LYS A 112 -26.33 20.25 38.60
CA LYS A 112 -27.02 19.05 38.10
C LYS A 112 -26.44 18.54 36.75
N ASN A 113 -25.49 19.21 36.18
CA ASN A 113 -24.95 18.79 34.91
C ASN A 113 -23.80 17.79 35.10
N ALA A 114 -23.84 16.73 34.34
CA ALA A 114 -22.74 15.80 34.20
C ALA A 114 -21.49 16.56 33.68
N GLY A 115 -20.32 16.03 33.98
CA GLY A 115 -19.08 16.50 33.36
C GLY A 115 -19.10 16.27 31.84
N ILE A 116 -18.07 16.74 31.16
CA ILE A 116 -17.85 16.39 29.76
C ILE A 116 -17.00 15.11 29.72
N PRO A 117 -17.56 14.00 29.22
CA PRO A 117 -16.80 12.77 29.11
C PRO A 117 -15.68 12.93 28.10
N THR A 118 -14.52 12.38 28.42
CA THR A 118 -13.38 12.31 27.51
C THR A 118 -13.02 10.85 27.32
N LEU A 119 -13.11 10.40 26.07
CA LEU A 119 -12.64 9.08 25.65
C LEU A 119 -11.24 9.25 25.02
N PHE A 120 -10.23 8.66 25.65
CA PHE A 120 -8.88 8.68 25.16
C PHE A 120 -8.56 7.39 24.43
N ALA A 121 -8.15 7.49 23.18
CA ALA A 121 -7.73 6.39 22.31
C ALA A 121 -6.29 6.55 21.88
N SER A 122 -5.44 5.59 22.22
CA SER A 122 -4.04 5.55 21.82
C SER A 122 -3.59 4.11 21.62
N ASP A 123 -2.41 3.91 21.08
CA ASP A 123 -1.74 2.61 20.98
C ASP A 123 -2.58 1.56 20.22
N TRP A 124 -3.21 1.99 19.14
CA TRP A 124 -4.02 1.07 18.31
C TRP A 124 -3.16 0.17 17.45
N HIS A 125 -1.92 0.59 17.15
CA HIS A 125 -0.99 -0.16 16.32
C HIS A 125 -1.62 -0.70 15.04
N TRP A 126 -2.38 0.18 14.35
CA TRP A 126 -3.14 -0.21 13.17
C TRP A 126 -2.20 -0.70 12.08
N GLY A 127 -2.43 -1.92 11.59
CA GLY A 127 -1.60 -2.59 10.60
C GLY A 127 -0.61 -3.59 11.16
N GLU A 128 -0.36 -3.62 12.47
CA GLU A 128 0.51 -4.63 13.08
C GLU A 128 -0.10 -6.03 12.98
N VAL A 129 0.75 -7.01 12.72
CA VAL A 129 0.40 -8.45 12.76
C VAL A 129 1.19 -9.16 13.82
N VAL A 130 0.49 -9.84 14.72
CA VAL A 130 1.08 -10.75 15.69
C VAL A 130 0.60 -12.16 15.36
N ASP A 131 1.52 -13.01 14.85
CA ASP A 131 1.23 -14.42 14.56
C ASP A 131 1.37 -15.23 15.85
N PRO A 132 0.29 -15.88 16.33
CA PRO A 132 0.32 -16.70 17.53
C PRO A 132 1.36 -17.83 17.47
N LYS A 133 1.70 -18.33 16.29
CA LYS A 133 2.71 -19.37 16.13
C LYS A 133 4.11 -18.92 16.51
N GLN A 134 4.42 -17.62 16.34
CA GLN A 134 5.73 -17.06 16.65
C GLN A 134 5.92 -16.78 18.13
N ILE A 135 4.82 -16.65 18.89
CA ILE A 135 4.83 -16.26 20.31
C ILE A 135 4.18 -17.31 21.23
N GLY A 136 4.15 -18.57 20.80
CA GLY A 136 3.63 -19.67 21.61
C GLY A 136 2.13 -19.64 21.90
N GLY A 137 1.34 -18.98 21.05
CA GLY A 137 -0.13 -18.92 21.15
C GLY A 137 -0.67 -17.95 22.21
N VAL A 138 0.17 -17.07 22.78
CA VAL A 138 -0.21 -16.18 23.89
C VAL A 138 -1.04 -14.99 23.42
N ASN A 139 -0.85 -14.52 22.19
CA ASN A 139 -1.54 -13.37 21.62
C ASN A 139 -1.75 -13.54 20.09
N GLU A 140 -2.74 -12.83 19.57
CA GLU A 140 -2.98 -12.68 18.15
C GLU A 140 -3.41 -11.25 17.89
N PHE A 141 -2.91 -10.64 16.81
CA PHE A 141 -3.33 -9.32 16.38
C PHE A 141 -3.27 -9.20 14.86
N ASN A 142 -4.25 -8.52 14.28
CA ASN A 142 -4.37 -8.21 12.86
C ASN A 142 -5.39 -7.08 12.67
N LEU A 143 -5.59 -6.60 11.45
CA LEU A 143 -6.52 -5.51 11.15
C LEU A 143 -7.97 -5.82 11.54
N GLU A 144 -8.43 -7.06 11.38
CA GLU A 144 -9.79 -7.45 11.76
C GLU A 144 -9.98 -7.36 13.29
N ILE A 145 -9.02 -7.85 14.05
CA ILE A 145 -9.02 -7.75 15.52
C ILE A 145 -8.96 -6.29 15.96
N ALA A 146 -8.12 -5.47 15.32
CA ALA A 146 -8.01 -4.03 15.58
C ALA A 146 -9.36 -3.32 15.37
N GLN A 147 -10.03 -3.58 14.23
CA GLN A 147 -11.37 -3.02 13.94
C GLN A 147 -12.41 -3.43 14.98
N ASN A 148 -12.42 -4.69 15.35
CA ASN A 148 -13.37 -5.21 16.34
C ASN A 148 -13.12 -4.59 17.73
N ARG A 149 -11.85 -4.43 18.13
CA ARG A 149 -11.48 -3.75 19.40
C ARG A 149 -11.88 -2.28 19.39
N ALA A 150 -11.65 -1.54 18.30
CA ALA A 150 -12.07 -0.15 18.17
C ALA A 150 -13.60 0.00 18.28
N LYS A 151 -14.37 -0.83 17.56
CA LYS A 151 -15.83 -0.84 17.65
C LYS A 151 -16.31 -1.20 19.04
N LEU A 152 -15.71 -2.19 19.67
CA LEU A 152 -16.05 -2.61 21.03
C LEU A 152 -15.76 -1.50 22.04
N MET A 153 -14.63 -0.80 21.93
CA MET A 153 -14.29 0.33 22.79
C MET A 153 -15.36 1.42 22.73
N ILE A 154 -15.79 1.83 21.54
CA ILE A 154 -16.82 2.85 21.35
C ILE A 154 -18.17 2.40 21.94
N THR A 155 -18.61 1.19 21.61
CA THR A 155 -19.90 0.69 22.09
C THR A 155 -19.92 0.50 23.60
N LYS A 156 -18.82 0.06 24.19
CA LYS A 156 -18.69 -0.07 25.66
C LYS A 156 -18.57 1.28 26.36
N ALA A 157 -17.90 2.27 25.75
CA ALA A 157 -17.87 3.62 26.28
C ALA A 157 -19.27 4.27 26.31
N ILE A 158 -20.04 4.11 25.25
CA ILE A 158 -21.43 4.58 25.18
C ILE A 158 -22.29 3.89 26.27
N ASP A 159 -22.21 2.56 26.35
CA ASP A 159 -22.95 1.79 27.35
C ASP A 159 -22.61 2.25 28.78
N LEU A 160 -21.32 2.41 29.10
CA LEU A 160 -20.84 2.89 30.39
C LEU A 160 -21.41 4.28 30.73
N LEU A 161 -21.31 5.22 29.78
CA LEU A 161 -21.72 6.60 29.98
C LEU A 161 -23.25 6.75 30.11
N GLN A 162 -24.02 5.98 29.35
CA GLN A 162 -25.47 6.08 29.34
C GLN A 162 -26.14 5.28 30.46
N ASN A 163 -25.63 4.09 30.78
CA ASN A 163 -26.34 3.15 31.64
C ASN A 163 -25.68 2.98 33.01
N HIS A 164 -24.42 3.36 33.21
CA HIS A 164 -23.70 3.07 34.45
C HIS A 164 -23.26 4.31 35.23
N ILE A 165 -23.50 5.53 34.69
CA ILE A 165 -23.15 6.79 35.35
C ILE A 165 -24.42 7.53 35.76
N ALA A 166 -24.50 7.98 37.03
CA ALA A 166 -25.67 8.55 37.65
C ALA A 166 -26.21 9.83 36.96
N HIS A 167 -25.36 10.60 36.28
CA HIS A 167 -25.74 11.82 35.57
C HIS A 167 -25.30 11.73 34.11
N ASN A 168 -26.16 11.09 33.29
CA ASN A 168 -25.86 10.74 31.91
C ASN A 168 -26.36 11.74 30.86
N LYS A 169 -26.63 12.99 31.24
CA LYS A 169 -26.99 14.08 30.30
C LYS A 169 -25.73 14.89 29.95
N TYR A 170 -25.14 14.59 28.84
CA TYR A 170 -23.93 15.24 28.35
C TYR A 170 -24.27 16.24 27.25
N GLU A 171 -23.55 17.38 27.18
CA GLU A 171 -23.64 18.34 26.06
C GLU A 171 -22.81 17.89 24.84
N GLY A 172 -21.96 16.88 25.01
CA GLY A 172 -21.10 16.29 24.01
C GLY A 172 -20.02 15.42 24.63
N ILE A 173 -19.13 14.93 23.82
CA ILE A 173 -17.99 14.09 24.22
C ILE A 173 -16.70 14.59 23.57
N VAL A 174 -15.59 14.49 24.28
CA VAL A 174 -14.24 14.65 23.72
C VAL A 174 -13.72 13.27 23.34
N PHE A 175 -13.32 13.11 22.08
CA PHE A 175 -12.65 11.92 21.59
C PHE A 175 -11.18 12.27 21.33
N ALA A 176 -10.35 12.03 22.33
CA ALA A 176 -8.92 12.38 22.26
C ALA A 176 -8.13 11.24 21.62
N LEU A 177 -7.44 11.54 20.51
CA LEU A 177 -6.57 10.62 19.82
C LEU A 177 -5.13 10.81 20.32
N GLY A 178 -4.52 9.75 20.80
CA GLY A 178 -3.16 9.74 21.34
C GLY A 178 -2.11 9.29 20.30
N GLY A 179 -0.93 8.91 20.79
CA GLY A 179 0.15 8.37 19.96
C GLY A 179 -0.09 6.94 19.51
N ASP A 180 0.83 6.46 18.66
CA ASP A 180 0.93 5.08 18.18
C ASP A 180 -0.36 4.49 17.60
N MET A 181 -1.11 5.36 16.89
CA MET A 181 -2.34 4.96 16.22
C MET A 181 -2.10 3.98 15.07
N SER A 182 -0.98 4.09 14.37
CA SER A 182 -0.53 3.14 13.35
C SER A 182 0.90 2.67 13.63
N THR A 183 1.22 1.44 13.26
CA THR A 183 2.55 0.88 13.43
C THR A 183 3.59 1.62 12.58
N GLY A 184 3.23 2.01 11.34
CA GLY A 184 4.12 2.75 10.45
C GLY A 184 5.33 1.95 9.96
N ASP A 185 6.24 2.65 9.26
CA ASP A 185 7.46 2.07 8.66
C ASP A 185 8.74 2.69 9.26
N ILE A 186 8.71 3.08 10.54
CA ILE A 186 9.83 3.76 11.19
C ILE A 186 11.02 2.80 11.38
N HIS A 187 10.73 1.51 11.57
CA HIS A 187 11.73 0.46 11.77
C HIS A 187 11.52 -0.67 10.75
N GLU A 188 12.62 -1.21 10.22
CA GLU A 188 12.59 -2.32 9.26
C GLU A 188 11.83 -3.55 9.78
N GLU A 189 11.92 -3.82 11.08
CA GLU A 189 11.21 -4.91 11.74
C GLU A 189 9.69 -4.74 11.67
N LEU A 190 9.19 -3.50 11.81
CA LEU A 190 7.76 -3.19 11.73
C LEU A 190 7.25 -3.29 10.29
N MET A 191 8.07 -2.89 9.30
CA MET A 191 7.72 -3.07 7.88
C MET A 191 7.49 -4.54 7.52
N ALA A 192 8.27 -5.44 8.10
CA ALA A 192 8.16 -6.88 7.85
C ALA A 192 6.92 -7.52 8.49
N THR A 193 6.35 -6.90 9.53
CA THR A 193 5.19 -7.39 10.30
C THR A 193 3.89 -6.68 9.97
N ASN A 194 3.90 -5.65 9.14
CA ASN A 194 2.69 -4.95 8.73
C ASN A 194 1.84 -5.79 7.77
N GLU A 195 0.52 -5.83 7.99
CA GLU A 195 -0.43 -6.53 7.11
C GLU A 195 -0.56 -5.86 5.73
N LYS A 196 -0.40 -4.54 5.71
CA LYS A 196 -0.47 -3.70 4.49
C LYS A 196 0.61 -2.63 4.53
N GLU A 197 0.90 -2.05 3.38
CA GLU A 197 1.73 -0.85 3.29
C GLU A 197 1.12 0.31 4.10
N VAL A 198 1.95 1.27 4.51
CA VAL A 198 1.56 2.37 5.41
C VAL A 198 0.37 3.18 4.88
N MET A 199 0.36 3.55 3.60
CA MET A 199 -0.71 4.40 3.07
C MET A 199 -2.07 3.70 3.01
N PRO A 200 -2.21 2.47 2.51
CA PRO A 200 -3.42 1.68 2.65
C PRO A 200 -3.87 1.49 4.09
N THR A 201 -2.93 1.27 5.01
CA THR A 201 -3.19 1.14 6.46
C THR A 201 -3.79 2.42 7.05
N ILE A 202 -3.23 3.58 6.72
CA ILE A 202 -3.74 4.89 7.15
C ILE A 202 -5.15 5.13 6.61
N LEU A 203 -5.42 4.82 5.34
CA LEU A 203 -6.75 4.98 4.74
C LEU A 203 -7.78 4.08 5.40
N ASP A 204 -7.41 2.85 5.72
CA ASP A 204 -8.27 1.91 6.45
C ASP A 204 -8.56 2.43 7.87
N MET A 205 -7.54 2.94 8.58
CA MET A 205 -7.70 3.57 9.88
C MET A 205 -8.60 4.80 9.83
N PHE A 206 -8.53 5.63 8.80
CA PHE A 206 -9.47 6.74 8.64
C PHE A 206 -10.93 6.26 8.55
N GLY A 207 -11.18 5.15 7.87
CA GLY A 207 -12.52 4.56 7.79
C GLY A 207 -13.09 4.23 9.17
N ILE A 208 -12.32 3.59 10.03
CA ILE A 208 -12.76 3.26 11.39
C ILE A 208 -12.87 4.50 12.29
N LEU A 209 -11.98 5.47 12.16
CA LEU A 209 -12.07 6.74 12.91
C LEU A 209 -13.34 7.52 12.55
N ILE A 210 -13.71 7.61 11.27
CA ILE A 210 -14.95 8.22 10.82
C ILE A 210 -16.14 7.48 11.45
N TRP A 211 -16.13 6.15 11.42
CA TRP A 211 -17.17 5.35 12.05
C TRP A 211 -17.29 5.63 13.55
N CYS A 212 -16.17 5.74 14.27
CA CYS A 212 -16.13 6.08 15.69
C CYS A 212 -16.78 7.44 15.96
N ILE A 213 -16.35 8.46 15.20
CA ILE A 213 -16.86 9.83 15.34
C ILE A 213 -18.35 9.90 15.03
N ASP A 214 -18.80 9.28 13.94
CA ASP A 214 -20.22 9.24 13.57
C ASP A 214 -21.07 8.56 14.62
N THR A 215 -20.58 7.46 15.20
CA THR A 215 -21.28 6.72 16.23
C THR A 215 -21.40 7.56 17.51
N LEU A 216 -20.29 8.18 17.94
CA LEU A 216 -20.32 9.10 19.09
C LEU A 216 -21.21 10.32 18.84
N ALA A 217 -21.21 10.89 17.64
CA ALA A 217 -22.04 12.03 17.29
C ALA A 217 -23.54 11.70 17.30
N LYS A 218 -23.91 10.50 16.89
CA LYS A 218 -25.32 10.03 16.97
C LYS A 218 -25.80 9.93 18.41
N GLU A 219 -24.94 9.50 19.33
CA GLU A 219 -25.31 9.28 20.73
C GLU A 219 -25.22 10.54 21.59
N PHE A 220 -24.21 11.38 21.38
CA PHE A 220 -23.93 12.55 22.21
C PHE A 220 -24.22 13.88 21.54
N GLY A 221 -24.57 13.90 20.26
CA GLY A 221 -24.84 15.10 19.47
C GLY A 221 -23.59 15.90 19.08
N ASN A 222 -22.72 16.20 20.03
CA ASN A 222 -21.48 16.95 19.77
C ASN A 222 -20.24 16.11 20.09
N VAL A 223 -19.30 16.07 19.16
CA VAL A 223 -18.00 15.44 19.35
C VAL A 223 -16.89 16.45 19.07
N PHE A 224 -15.92 16.52 19.95
CA PHE A 224 -14.67 17.24 19.74
C PHE A 224 -13.52 16.23 19.65
N VAL A 225 -12.77 16.27 18.55
CA VAL A 225 -11.64 15.35 18.29
C VAL A 225 -10.34 16.11 18.43
#